data_6692b66c0c3d914e388d1db70e8719e9
#
_entry.id   6692b66c0c3d914e388d1db70e8719e9
#
_cell.length_a   1.000
_cell.length_b   1.000
_cell.length_c   1.000
_cell.angle_alpha   90.00
_cell.angle_beta   90.00
_cell.angle_gamma   90.00
#
_symmetry.space_group_name_H-M   'P 1'
#
loop_
_entity.id
_entity.type
_entity.pdbx_description
1 polymer ?
#
loop_
_entity_poly.entity_id
_entity_poly.type
_entity_poly.pdbx_seq_one_letter_code
_entity_poly.pdbx_strand_id
1 'polypeptide(L)'
;MNSKKNKILYVLLHGSMMPERHQNVMETWGKDVKILFYSDHSDIENKIHKVSDRTDYHSNEDKHIGAWKLLKDKKLYRHFDWVFFCDDDTFVNYSYLEDNLEFFDKSKITGHVLKGTWPRDRSLNYCSGGAGYLVHSKNVEFICKNIELLDTGYSDVTLGLFCRRFGIQFDHDDRFNPNDHEGRIREGIVTSDIRYNSIQDPTEFFSHHYIKTLDQMTKLYKLSKK
;
A
#
# COMPACT_ATOMS: atom_id res chain seq x y z
N MET A 1 29.68 -1.63 13.76
CA MET A 1 28.41 -0.87 13.66
C MET A 1 27.62 -1.48 12.51
N ASN A 2 26.63 -2.31 12.81
CA ASN A 2 25.72 -2.82 11.77
C ASN A 2 24.86 -1.64 11.31
N SER A 3 25.05 -1.19 10.06
CA SER A 3 24.15 -0.22 9.45
C SER A 3 22.74 -0.83 9.52
N LYS A 4 21.82 -0.14 10.21
CA LYS A 4 20.41 -0.50 10.20
C LYS A 4 19.98 -0.48 8.72
N LYS A 5 19.81 -1.66 8.13
CA LYS A 5 19.36 -1.82 6.77
C LYS A 5 17.99 -1.15 6.67
N ASN A 6 17.75 -0.33 5.67
CA ASN A 6 16.41 0.20 5.44
C ASN A 6 15.48 -0.97 5.21
N LYS A 7 14.63 -1.25 6.19
CA LYS A 7 13.86 -2.48 6.21
C LYS A 7 12.70 -2.47 5.22
N ILE A 8 12.13 -1.29 4.93
CA ILE A 8 10.94 -1.16 4.08
C ILE A 8 11.23 -0.23 2.89
N LEU A 9 10.78 -0.65 1.69
CA LEU A 9 10.58 0.22 0.53
C LEU A 9 9.09 0.54 0.44
N TYR A 10 8.74 1.83 0.48
CA TYR A 10 7.37 2.29 0.30
C TYR A 10 7.09 2.56 -1.18
N VAL A 11 6.04 1.97 -1.73
CA VAL A 11 5.69 1.98 -3.16
C VAL A 11 4.26 2.48 -3.30
N LEU A 12 4.10 3.73 -3.77
CA LEU A 12 2.82 4.44 -3.73
C LEU A 12 2.21 4.61 -5.11
N LEU A 13 0.91 4.28 -5.21
CA LEU A 13 0.11 4.65 -6.37
C LEU A 13 -0.11 6.16 -6.37
N HIS A 14 0.24 6.79 -7.49
CA HIS A 14 0.02 8.21 -7.72
C HIS A 14 -0.65 8.46 -9.07
N GLY A 15 -1.48 9.49 -9.13
CA GLY A 15 -2.13 9.93 -10.36
C GLY A 15 -1.84 11.40 -10.66
N SER A 16 -1.47 11.72 -11.90
CA SER A 16 -1.19 13.10 -12.34
C SER A 16 -2.35 14.08 -12.15
N MET A 17 -3.57 13.56 -12.03
CA MET A 17 -4.77 14.36 -11.80
C MET A 17 -4.88 14.94 -10.38
N MET A 18 -4.02 14.48 -9.44
CA MET A 18 -4.03 14.91 -8.04
C MET A 18 -2.59 15.17 -7.55
N PRO A 19 -1.87 16.14 -8.14
CA PRO A 19 -0.44 16.35 -7.88
C PRO A 19 -0.18 16.75 -6.43
N GLU A 20 -1.12 17.38 -5.76
CA GLU A 20 -1.02 17.78 -4.35
C GLU A 20 -0.84 16.60 -3.39
N ARG A 21 -1.35 15.41 -3.74
CA ARG A 21 -1.23 14.23 -2.88
C ARG A 21 0.21 13.77 -2.72
N HIS A 22 0.98 13.75 -3.82
CA HIS A 22 2.42 13.49 -3.76
C HIS A 22 3.10 14.47 -2.80
N GLN A 23 2.81 15.78 -2.94
CA GLN A 23 3.37 16.81 -2.08
C GLN A 23 3.01 16.58 -0.61
N ASN A 24 1.74 16.28 -0.31
CA ASN A 24 1.28 16.00 1.04
C ASN A 24 2.08 14.87 1.72
N VAL A 25 2.36 13.80 0.99
CA VAL A 25 3.17 12.68 1.47
C VAL A 25 4.62 13.14 1.70
N MET A 26 5.22 13.84 0.72
CA MET A 26 6.63 14.24 0.78
C MET A 26 6.92 15.34 1.80
N GLU A 27 5.96 16.19 2.13
CA GLU A 27 6.08 17.18 3.20
C GLU A 27 5.94 16.58 4.60
N THR A 28 5.41 15.36 4.70
CA THR A 28 5.14 14.67 5.96
C THR A 28 6.00 13.41 6.11
N TRP A 29 5.41 12.26 6.16
CA TRP A 29 6.09 11.00 6.47
C TRP A 29 6.99 10.48 5.34
N GLY A 30 6.68 10.80 4.08
CA GLY A 30 7.43 10.32 2.92
C GLY A 30 8.89 10.82 2.83
N LYS A 31 9.20 11.98 3.44
CA LYS A 31 10.56 12.51 3.50
C LYS A 31 11.51 11.70 4.38
N ASP A 32 10.96 10.96 5.35
CA ASP A 32 11.72 10.22 6.36
C ASP A 32 12.06 8.78 5.94
N VAL A 33 11.49 8.30 4.82
CA VAL A 33 11.57 6.90 4.39
C VAL A 33 12.11 6.71 2.98
N LYS A 34 12.41 5.47 2.61
CA LYS A 34 12.71 5.12 1.21
C LYS A 34 11.42 4.88 0.45
N ILE A 35 11.10 5.80 -0.44
CA ILE A 35 9.82 5.86 -1.14
C ILE A 35 10.03 5.97 -2.66
N LEU A 36 9.14 5.39 -3.42
CA LEU A 36 8.94 5.64 -4.84
C LEU A 36 7.43 5.72 -5.16
N PHE A 37 7.09 6.51 -6.14
CA PHE A 37 5.73 6.60 -6.67
C PHE A 37 5.69 5.97 -8.05
N TYR A 38 4.63 5.22 -8.34
CA TYR A 38 4.32 4.71 -9.67
C TYR A 38 3.07 5.40 -10.21
N SER A 39 3.13 5.86 -11.47
CA SER A 39 2.17 6.82 -12.00
C SER A 39 1.97 6.69 -13.51
N ASP A 40 1.11 7.54 -14.05
CA ASP A 40 0.91 7.80 -15.47
C ASP A 40 1.90 8.84 -16.05
N HIS A 41 2.73 9.46 -15.22
CA HIS A 41 3.77 10.40 -15.65
C HIS A 41 5.09 10.13 -14.94
N SER A 42 6.16 10.77 -15.41
CA SER A 42 7.50 10.65 -14.85
C SER A 42 7.99 12.00 -14.32
N ASP A 43 8.46 11.99 -13.07
CA ASP A 43 9.23 13.05 -12.46
C ASP A 43 10.27 12.41 -11.52
N ILE A 44 11.45 12.15 -12.07
CA ILE A 44 12.49 11.37 -11.37
C ILE A 44 13.05 12.12 -10.17
N GLU A 45 13.11 13.46 -10.21
CA GLU A 45 13.56 14.28 -9.08
C GLU A 45 12.64 14.10 -7.88
N ASN A 46 11.34 13.98 -8.14
CA ASN A 46 10.31 13.71 -7.15
C ASN A 46 10.02 12.21 -6.96
N LYS A 47 10.87 11.31 -7.47
CA LYS A 47 10.77 9.85 -7.32
C LYS A 47 9.49 9.25 -7.94
N ILE A 48 8.91 9.91 -8.94
CA ILE A 48 7.74 9.47 -9.68
C ILE A 48 8.18 8.74 -10.95
N HIS A 49 7.76 7.49 -11.08
CA HIS A 49 8.08 6.63 -12.21
C HIS A 49 6.84 6.36 -13.05
N LYS A 50 6.91 6.70 -14.33
CA LYS A 50 5.85 6.35 -15.27
C LYS A 50 5.82 4.86 -15.49
N VAL A 51 4.64 4.26 -15.31
CA VAL A 51 4.39 2.83 -15.49
C VAL A 51 3.15 2.54 -16.36
N SER A 52 2.34 3.57 -16.67
CA SER A 52 1.18 3.48 -17.57
C SER A 52 1.03 4.81 -18.33
N ASP A 53 0.38 4.76 -19.49
CA ASP A 53 -0.02 5.97 -20.25
C ASP A 53 -1.44 6.43 -19.91
N ARG A 54 -2.20 5.61 -19.19
CA ARG A 54 -3.60 5.90 -18.83
C ARG A 54 -3.69 6.71 -17.55
N THR A 55 -4.56 7.72 -17.55
CA THR A 55 -4.78 8.65 -16.43
C THR A 55 -6.10 8.41 -15.69
N ASP A 56 -7.01 7.60 -16.25
CA ASP A 56 -8.32 7.32 -15.65
C ASP A 56 -8.22 6.40 -14.42
N TYR A 57 -9.29 6.36 -13.62
CA TYR A 57 -9.36 5.54 -12.42
C TYR A 57 -9.14 4.04 -12.69
N HIS A 58 -9.64 3.53 -13.81
CA HIS A 58 -9.47 2.12 -14.19
C HIS A 58 -8.03 1.78 -14.59
N SER A 59 -7.17 2.77 -14.76
CA SER A 59 -5.73 2.57 -15.00
C SER A 59 -4.95 2.12 -13.76
N ASN A 60 -5.55 2.13 -12.58
CA ASN A 60 -4.89 1.72 -11.33
C ASN A 60 -4.38 0.28 -11.39
N GLU A 61 -5.07 -0.59 -12.12
CA GLU A 61 -4.61 -1.95 -12.39
C GLU A 61 -3.33 -1.96 -13.24
N ASP A 62 -3.34 -1.26 -14.38
CA ASP A 62 -2.18 -1.16 -15.26
C ASP A 62 -0.98 -0.58 -14.51
N LYS A 63 -1.23 0.45 -13.69
CA LYS A 63 -0.21 1.08 -12.85
C LYS A 63 0.33 0.11 -11.81
N HIS A 64 -0.53 -0.68 -11.16
CA HIS A 64 -0.11 -1.67 -10.17
C HIS A 64 0.76 -2.78 -10.79
N ILE A 65 0.35 -3.33 -11.93
CA ILE A 65 1.16 -4.30 -12.69
C ILE A 65 2.49 -3.66 -13.12
N GLY A 66 2.45 -2.40 -13.56
CA GLY A 66 3.64 -1.63 -13.92
C GLY A 66 4.59 -1.41 -12.74
N ALA A 67 4.07 -1.22 -11.53
CA ALA A 67 4.89 -1.14 -10.31
C ALA A 67 5.64 -2.45 -10.03
N TRP A 68 4.98 -3.59 -10.17
CA TRP A 68 5.65 -4.90 -10.06
C TRP A 68 6.72 -5.11 -11.13
N LYS A 69 6.48 -4.67 -12.38
CA LYS A 69 7.50 -4.68 -13.45
C LYS A 69 8.69 -3.80 -13.10
N LEU A 70 8.45 -2.60 -12.58
CA LEU A 70 9.49 -1.67 -12.14
C LEU A 70 10.36 -2.28 -11.02
N LEU A 71 9.73 -2.93 -10.02
CA LEU A 71 10.44 -3.64 -8.96
C LEU A 71 11.30 -4.79 -9.50
N LYS A 72 10.78 -5.55 -10.48
CA LYS A 72 11.50 -6.64 -11.18
C LYS A 72 12.71 -6.10 -11.91
N ASP A 73 12.53 -5.12 -12.79
CA ASP A 73 13.54 -4.62 -13.71
C ASP A 73 14.71 -3.95 -12.96
N LYS A 74 14.38 -3.17 -11.94
CA LYS A 74 15.37 -2.48 -11.10
C LYS A 74 15.87 -3.35 -9.94
N LYS A 75 15.31 -4.53 -9.74
CA LYS A 75 15.64 -5.47 -8.63
C LYS A 75 15.60 -4.80 -7.25
N LEU A 76 14.73 -3.81 -7.08
CA LEU A 76 14.69 -2.97 -5.87
C LEU A 76 14.44 -3.78 -4.59
N TYR A 77 13.62 -4.83 -4.67
CA TYR A 77 13.31 -5.72 -3.55
C TYR A 77 14.54 -6.39 -2.91
N ARG A 78 15.70 -6.44 -3.63
CA ARG A 78 16.94 -7.04 -3.09
C ARG A 78 17.64 -6.17 -2.03
N HIS A 79 17.26 -4.90 -1.94
CA HIS A 79 17.85 -3.92 -1.04
C HIS A 79 17.03 -3.71 0.24
N PHE A 80 15.83 -4.32 0.33
CA PHE A 80 14.90 -4.17 1.42
C PHE A 80 14.42 -5.54 1.91
N ASP A 81 14.02 -5.61 3.18
CA ASP A 81 13.42 -6.84 3.72
C ASP A 81 11.93 -6.91 3.38
N TRP A 82 11.28 -5.74 3.28
CA TRP A 82 9.86 -5.60 3.02
C TRP A 82 9.58 -4.54 1.95
N VAL A 83 8.46 -4.70 1.26
CA VAL A 83 7.87 -3.69 0.39
C VAL A 83 6.47 -3.39 0.91
N PHE A 84 6.17 -2.12 1.10
CA PHE A 84 4.86 -1.64 1.52
C PHE A 84 4.19 -0.92 0.35
N PHE A 85 3.03 -1.39 -0.08
CA PHE A 85 2.23 -0.76 -1.12
C PHE A 85 1.07 0.01 -0.49
N CYS A 86 0.78 1.22 -0.97
CA CYS A 86 -0.44 1.97 -0.63
C CYS A 86 -0.73 3.05 -1.68
N ASP A 87 -1.85 3.77 -1.49
CA ASP A 87 -2.20 4.94 -2.28
C ASP A 87 -1.55 6.22 -1.72
N ASP A 88 -1.50 7.28 -2.53
CA ASP A 88 -0.90 8.57 -2.17
C ASP A 88 -1.78 9.44 -1.24
N ASP A 89 -2.99 8.99 -0.92
CA ASP A 89 -3.84 9.56 0.13
C ASP A 89 -3.84 8.71 1.42
N THR A 90 -2.73 8.01 1.66
CA THR A 90 -2.53 7.20 2.86
C THR A 90 -1.45 7.80 3.75
N PHE A 91 -1.80 8.08 5.00
CA PHE A 91 -0.82 8.35 6.03
C PHE A 91 -0.23 7.03 6.55
N VAL A 92 1.09 6.97 6.70
CA VAL A 92 1.78 5.80 7.28
C VAL A 92 2.56 6.23 8.51
N ASN A 93 2.25 5.58 9.63
CA ASN A 93 3.05 5.66 10.85
C ASN A 93 4.27 4.71 10.72
N TYR A 94 5.23 5.13 9.90
CA TYR A 94 6.36 4.30 9.50
C TYR A 94 7.20 3.82 10.70
N SER A 95 7.37 4.65 11.73
CA SER A 95 8.14 4.28 12.92
C SER A 95 7.47 3.12 13.65
N TYR A 96 6.17 3.23 13.90
CA TYR A 96 5.39 2.18 14.55
C TYR A 96 5.34 0.90 13.70
N LEU A 97 5.20 1.03 12.39
CA LEU A 97 5.23 -0.10 11.46
C LEU A 97 6.60 -0.81 11.49
N GLU A 98 7.71 -0.05 11.42
CA GLU A 98 9.06 -0.62 11.42
C GLU A 98 9.40 -1.32 12.76
N ASP A 99 8.92 -0.79 13.86
CA ASP A 99 9.12 -1.39 15.19
C ASP A 99 8.36 -2.70 15.37
N ASN A 100 7.31 -2.93 14.58
CA ASN A 100 6.49 -4.14 14.63
C ASN A 100 6.83 -5.20 13.54
N LEU A 101 7.83 -4.98 12.69
CA LEU A 101 8.13 -5.89 11.58
C LEU A 101 8.47 -7.32 11.99
N GLU A 102 8.98 -7.52 13.17
CA GLU A 102 9.35 -8.87 13.68
C GLU A 102 8.13 -9.76 13.96
N PHE A 103 6.95 -9.16 14.17
CA PHE A 103 5.71 -9.88 14.43
C PHE A 103 4.99 -10.37 13.17
N PHE A 104 5.40 -9.89 11.98
CA PHE A 104 4.75 -10.29 10.73
C PHE A 104 5.31 -11.60 10.18
N ASP A 105 4.41 -12.48 9.74
CA ASP A 105 4.76 -13.72 9.07
C ASP A 105 5.30 -13.44 7.65
N LYS A 106 6.59 -13.72 7.47
CA LYS A 106 7.31 -13.47 6.21
C LYS A 106 6.81 -14.30 5.03
N SER A 107 6.02 -15.34 5.28
CA SER A 107 5.42 -16.18 4.23
C SER A 107 4.11 -15.64 3.71
N LYS A 108 3.50 -14.68 4.42
CA LYS A 108 2.18 -14.10 4.10
C LYS A 108 2.30 -12.67 3.58
N ILE A 109 1.20 -12.15 3.04
CA ILE A 109 1.00 -10.74 2.77
C ILE A 109 0.11 -10.19 3.88
N THR A 110 0.59 -9.15 4.57
CA THR A 110 -0.12 -8.60 5.74
C THR A 110 -0.73 -7.24 5.43
N GLY A 111 -2.00 -7.06 5.79
CA GLY A 111 -2.74 -5.82 5.60
C GLY A 111 -4.20 -5.96 6.05
N HIS A 112 -5.04 -4.99 5.74
CA HIS A 112 -6.47 -5.10 5.97
C HIS A 112 -7.10 -6.02 4.92
N VAL A 113 -7.44 -7.26 5.31
CA VAL A 113 -7.98 -8.27 4.40
C VAL A 113 -9.47 -8.06 4.19
N LEU A 114 -9.85 -7.86 2.94
CA LEU A 114 -11.22 -7.82 2.47
C LEU A 114 -11.64 -9.21 1.97
N LYS A 115 -12.88 -9.60 2.25
CA LYS A 115 -13.47 -10.85 1.77
C LYS A 115 -14.44 -10.53 0.64
N GLY A 116 -14.16 -11.08 -0.53
CA GLY A 116 -15.01 -11.27 -1.68
C GLY A 116 -16.17 -10.30 -1.90
N THR A 117 -15.88 -9.02 -2.08
CA THR A 117 -16.90 -8.05 -2.50
C THR A 117 -17.05 -7.99 -4.01
N TRP A 118 -16.21 -8.70 -4.75
CA TRP A 118 -16.31 -8.78 -6.19
C TRP A 118 -17.54 -9.60 -6.61
N PRO A 119 -18.36 -9.11 -7.55
CA PRO A 119 -19.68 -9.71 -7.83
C PRO A 119 -19.65 -11.15 -8.30
N ARG A 120 -18.49 -11.72 -8.61
CA ARG A 120 -18.34 -13.07 -9.17
C ARG A 120 -17.64 -14.07 -8.25
N ASP A 121 -16.97 -13.63 -7.18
CA ASP A 121 -16.22 -14.54 -6.30
C ASP A 121 -16.18 -14.07 -4.84
N ARG A 122 -17.14 -14.56 -4.08
CA ARG A 122 -17.25 -14.26 -2.64
C ARG A 122 -16.20 -14.96 -1.78
N SER A 123 -15.39 -15.84 -2.35
CA SER A 123 -14.36 -16.59 -1.63
C SER A 123 -12.96 -15.96 -1.74
N LEU A 124 -12.81 -14.93 -2.58
CA LEU A 124 -11.52 -14.29 -2.78
C LEU A 124 -11.16 -13.41 -1.57
N ASN A 125 -9.97 -13.63 -1.03
CA ASN A 125 -9.35 -12.73 -0.07
C ASN A 125 -8.32 -11.86 -0.78
N TYR A 126 -8.24 -10.57 -0.40
CA TYR A 126 -7.23 -9.62 -0.86
C TYR A 126 -7.06 -8.52 0.18
N CYS A 127 -5.91 -7.84 0.20
CA CYS A 127 -5.72 -6.68 1.07
C CYS A 127 -6.26 -5.41 0.40
N SER A 128 -6.80 -4.49 1.19
CA SER A 128 -7.13 -3.14 0.74
C SER A 128 -5.88 -2.44 0.21
N GLY A 129 -5.89 -2.06 -1.08
CA GLY A 129 -4.78 -1.35 -1.70
C GLY A 129 -4.54 0.01 -1.07
N GLY A 130 -5.62 0.75 -0.80
CA GLY A 130 -5.52 2.08 -0.20
C GLY A 130 -5.01 2.05 1.24
N ALA A 131 -5.49 1.14 2.10
CA ALA A 131 -4.95 0.99 3.46
C ALA A 131 -3.46 0.59 3.45
N GLY A 132 -3.03 -0.02 2.37
CA GLY A 132 -1.71 -0.56 2.20
C GLY A 132 -1.55 -1.97 2.74
N TYR A 133 -0.47 -2.60 2.27
CA TYR A 133 -0.11 -3.95 2.67
C TYR A 133 1.40 -4.18 2.58
N LEU A 134 1.90 -5.05 3.44
CA LEU A 134 3.30 -5.48 3.50
C LEU A 134 3.50 -6.78 2.75
N VAL A 135 4.56 -6.82 1.93
CA VAL A 135 5.04 -8.02 1.24
C VAL A 135 6.51 -8.22 1.56
N HIS A 136 6.87 -9.37 2.13
CA HIS A 136 8.27 -9.70 2.37
C HIS A 136 9.02 -9.91 1.05
N SER A 137 10.30 -9.53 1.00
CA SER A 137 11.14 -9.54 -0.21
C SER A 137 11.16 -10.89 -0.94
N LYS A 138 11.04 -12.00 -0.24
CA LYS A 138 10.94 -13.33 -0.85
C LYS A 138 9.66 -13.50 -1.69
N ASN A 139 8.52 -13.02 -1.16
CA ASN A 139 7.26 -13.04 -1.89
C ASN A 139 7.29 -12.04 -3.04
N VAL A 140 7.91 -10.85 -2.85
CA VAL A 140 8.14 -9.89 -3.93
C VAL A 140 8.96 -10.52 -5.06
N GLU A 141 10.05 -11.21 -4.74
CA GLU A 141 10.86 -11.91 -5.74
C GLU A 141 10.05 -12.98 -6.49
N PHE A 142 9.22 -13.74 -5.78
CA PHE A 142 8.36 -14.77 -6.37
C PHE A 142 7.32 -14.16 -7.32
N ILE A 143 6.63 -13.08 -6.90
CA ILE A 143 5.65 -12.36 -7.73
C ILE A 143 6.35 -11.78 -8.97
N CYS A 144 7.50 -11.12 -8.80
CA CYS A 144 8.27 -10.56 -9.89
C CYS A 144 8.72 -11.61 -10.95
N LYS A 145 9.06 -12.83 -10.51
CA LYS A 145 9.41 -13.93 -11.42
C LYS A 145 8.23 -14.47 -12.23
N ASN A 146 7.01 -14.31 -11.72
CA ASN A 146 5.78 -14.85 -12.30
C ASN A 146 4.81 -13.72 -12.73
N ILE A 147 5.30 -12.54 -13.01
CA ILE A 147 4.51 -11.32 -13.21
C ILE A 147 3.54 -11.43 -14.40
N GLU A 148 3.90 -12.17 -15.42
CA GLU A 148 3.06 -12.44 -16.60
C GLU A 148 1.82 -13.28 -16.28
N LEU A 149 1.73 -13.80 -15.07
CA LEU A 149 0.59 -14.57 -14.55
C LEU A 149 -0.32 -13.73 -13.65
N LEU A 150 -0.04 -12.44 -13.51
CA LEU A 150 -0.99 -11.51 -12.90
C LEU A 150 -2.14 -11.30 -13.88
N ASP A 151 -3.31 -11.82 -13.49
CA ASP A 151 -4.52 -11.64 -14.26
C ASP A 151 -5.03 -10.19 -14.13
N THR A 152 -5.83 -9.76 -15.09
CA THR A 152 -6.42 -8.44 -15.10
C THR A 152 -7.64 -8.35 -14.19
N GLY A 153 -7.76 -7.26 -13.43
CA GLY A 153 -8.84 -6.98 -12.49
C GLY A 153 -8.61 -5.62 -11.81
N TYR A 154 -9.16 -5.35 -10.67
CA TYR A 154 -8.75 -4.23 -9.83
C TYR A 154 -7.39 -4.52 -9.19
N SER A 155 -6.60 -3.48 -8.92
CA SER A 155 -5.20 -3.60 -8.47
C SER A 155 -5.00 -4.56 -7.29
N ASP A 156 -5.83 -4.44 -6.27
CA ASP A 156 -5.81 -5.27 -5.06
C ASP A 156 -6.40 -6.68 -5.31
N VAL A 157 -7.45 -6.78 -6.12
CA VAL A 157 -8.05 -8.04 -6.56
C VAL A 157 -7.07 -8.84 -7.43
N THR A 158 -6.32 -8.19 -8.31
CA THR A 158 -5.28 -8.83 -9.14
C THR A 158 -4.27 -9.58 -8.29
N LEU A 159 -3.76 -8.92 -7.22
CA LEU A 159 -2.86 -9.58 -6.28
C LEU A 159 -3.55 -10.73 -5.53
N GLY A 160 -4.82 -10.56 -5.15
CA GLY A 160 -5.63 -11.60 -4.50
C GLY A 160 -5.77 -12.85 -5.34
N LEU A 161 -6.07 -12.71 -6.64
CA LEU A 161 -6.17 -13.80 -7.60
C LEU A 161 -4.84 -14.54 -7.77
N PHE A 162 -3.74 -13.78 -7.90
CA PHE A 162 -2.40 -14.35 -7.96
C PHE A 162 -2.07 -15.16 -6.70
N CYS A 163 -2.28 -14.56 -5.52
CA CYS A 163 -2.01 -15.22 -4.24
C CYS A 163 -2.80 -16.53 -4.08
N ARG A 164 -4.09 -16.54 -4.43
CA ARG A 164 -4.91 -17.73 -4.43
C ARG A 164 -4.37 -18.82 -5.37
N ARG A 165 -3.94 -18.43 -6.58
CA ARG A 165 -3.38 -19.38 -7.56
C ARG A 165 -2.13 -20.07 -7.06
N PHE A 166 -1.29 -19.36 -6.31
CA PHE A 166 0.00 -19.87 -5.82
C PHE A 166 0.01 -20.27 -4.35
N GLY A 167 -1.14 -20.24 -3.67
CA GLY A 167 -1.25 -20.60 -2.26
C GLY A 167 -0.61 -19.65 -1.29
N ILE A 168 -0.32 -18.40 -1.71
CA ILE A 168 0.16 -17.34 -0.81
C ILE A 168 -1.02 -16.87 0.04
N GLN A 169 -0.87 -16.91 1.35
CA GLN A 169 -1.92 -16.52 2.28
C GLN A 169 -1.83 -15.03 2.65
N PHE A 170 -2.98 -14.49 3.06
CA PHE A 170 -3.06 -13.17 3.65
C PHE A 170 -3.16 -13.27 5.17
N ASP A 171 -2.55 -12.31 5.86
CA ASP A 171 -2.68 -12.09 7.29
C ASP A 171 -3.39 -10.78 7.55
N HIS A 172 -4.52 -10.84 8.28
CA HIS A 172 -5.35 -9.68 8.54
C HIS A 172 -4.86 -8.94 9.77
N ASP A 173 -4.65 -7.63 9.62
CA ASP A 173 -4.30 -6.75 10.74
C ASP A 173 -5.11 -5.44 10.64
N ASP A 174 -5.95 -5.20 11.63
CA ASP A 174 -6.82 -4.02 11.70
C ASP A 174 -6.05 -2.70 11.85
N ARG A 175 -4.77 -2.74 12.18
CA ARG A 175 -3.90 -1.55 12.24
C ARG A 175 -3.60 -0.95 10.88
N PHE A 176 -3.88 -1.66 9.77
CA PHE A 176 -3.97 -1.08 8.43
C PHE A 176 -5.40 -0.58 8.22
N ASN A 177 -5.65 0.71 8.47
CA ASN A 177 -6.99 1.26 8.47
C ASN A 177 -7.46 1.68 7.06
N PRO A 178 -8.48 1.02 6.48
CA PRO A 178 -9.00 1.37 5.17
C PRO A 178 -9.85 2.65 5.16
N ASN A 179 -10.10 3.24 6.32
CA ASN A 179 -10.88 4.45 6.51
C ASN A 179 -9.99 5.62 6.92
N ASP A 180 -10.56 6.83 6.93
CA ASP A 180 -9.87 7.96 7.54
C ASP A 180 -9.75 7.79 9.07
N HIS A 181 -8.92 8.63 9.69
CA HIS A 181 -8.65 8.58 11.13
C HIS A 181 -9.86 8.98 12.01
N GLU A 182 -10.94 9.49 11.42
CA GLU A 182 -12.19 9.83 12.11
C GLU A 182 -13.24 8.73 11.94
N GLY A 183 -12.89 7.62 11.27
CA GLY A 183 -13.79 6.49 11.01
C GLY A 183 -14.94 6.81 10.06
N ARG A 184 -14.80 7.88 9.27
CA ARG A 184 -15.83 8.28 8.31
C ARG A 184 -15.89 7.29 7.16
N ILE A 185 -17.04 6.65 7.05
CA ILE A 185 -17.39 5.83 5.90
C ILE A 185 -17.57 6.76 4.70
N ARG A 186 -16.94 6.44 3.59
CA ARG A 186 -17.20 7.13 2.33
C ARG A 186 -18.68 6.97 2.00
N GLU A 187 -19.43 8.09 1.91
CA GLU A 187 -20.84 8.08 1.51
C GLU A 187 -21.01 7.24 0.25
N GLY A 188 -21.88 6.25 0.29
CA GLY A 188 -22.29 5.41 -0.83
C GLY A 188 -21.63 4.03 -0.95
N ILE A 189 -20.64 3.69 -0.13
CA ILE A 189 -20.12 2.31 -0.09
C ILE A 189 -20.45 1.72 1.28
N VAL A 190 -21.62 1.12 1.40
CA VAL A 190 -21.93 0.23 2.52
C VAL A 190 -21.22 -1.10 2.22
N THR A 191 -19.99 -1.23 2.67
CA THR A 191 -19.39 -2.56 2.77
C THR A 191 -19.86 -3.13 4.11
N SER A 192 -20.54 -4.27 4.06
CA SER A 192 -21.03 -5.00 5.21
C SER A 192 -19.93 -5.48 6.19
N ASP A 193 -18.68 -5.19 5.90
CA ASP A 193 -17.49 -5.65 6.61
C ASP A 193 -16.69 -4.53 7.28
N ILE A 194 -17.28 -3.33 7.46
CA ILE A 194 -16.64 -2.31 8.29
C ILE A 194 -16.75 -2.80 9.74
N ARG A 195 -15.77 -3.56 10.15
CA ARG A 195 -15.54 -3.80 11.56
C ARG A 195 -15.12 -2.48 12.16
N TYR A 196 -15.95 -1.94 13.02
CA TYR A 196 -15.56 -0.83 13.89
C TYR A 196 -14.29 -1.26 14.60
N ASN A 197 -13.20 -0.59 14.26
CA ASN A 197 -11.93 -0.89 14.87
C ASN A 197 -12.01 -0.51 16.35
N SER A 198 -11.62 -1.42 17.21
CA SER A 198 -11.55 -1.17 18.66
C SER A 198 -10.41 -0.22 19.03
N ILE A 199 -9.49 0.06 18.09
CA ILE A 199 -8.36 0.95 18.28
C ILE A 199 -8.87 2.39 18.22
N GLN A 200 -8.73 3.13 19.31
CA GLN A 200 -9.20 4.53 19.43
C GLN A 200 -8.06 5.54 19.23
N ASP A 201 -6.82 5.16 19.52
CA ASP A 201 -5.67 6.02 19.35
C ASP A 201 -5.15 5.97 17.91
N PRO A 202 -5.17 7.08 17.18
CA PRO A 202 -4.69 7.12 15.81
C PRO A 202 -3.19 6.83 15.67
N THR A 203 -2.42 6.83 16.75
CA THR A 203 -0.99 6.50 16.75
C THR A 203 -0.73 5.00 16.81
N GLU A 204 -1.71 4.20 17.19
CA GLU A 204 -1.65 2.74 17.24
C GLU A 204 -1.97 2.06 15.90
N PHE A 205 -2.18 2.84 14.83
CA PHE A 205 -2.34 2.32 13.48
C PHE A 205 -1.04 2.36 12.70
N PHE A 206 -0.86 1.41 11.79
CA PHE A 206 0.22 1.43 10.80
C PHE A 206 -0.07 2.39 9.66
N SER A 207 -1.33 2.49 9.26
CA SER A 207 -1.76 3.38 8.19
C SER A 207 -3.21 3.85 8.35
N HIS A 208 -3.50 5.01 7.74
CA HIS A 208 -4.87 5.55 7.60
C HIS A 208 -5.07 5.97 6.15
N HIS A 209 -6.09 5.42 5.50
CA HIS A 209 -6.47 5.78 4.13
C HIS A 209 -7.38 7.01 4.11
N TYR A 210 -7.64 7.56 2.92
CA TYR A 210 -8.47 8.77 2.68
C TYR A 210 -7.99 10.06 3.38
N ILE A 211 -6.71 10.19 3.63
CA ILE A 211 -6.09 11.41 4.16
C ILE A 211 -5.73 12.34 2.99
N LYS A 212 -6.69 13.18 2.59
CA LYS A 212 -6.63 13.90 1.31
C LYS A 212 -5.98 15.27 1.39
N THR A 213 -5.86 15.86 2.57
CA THR A 213 -5.32 17.21 2.73
C THR A 213 -4.01 17.20 3.49
N LEU A 214 -3.16 18.20 3.21
CA LEU A 214 -1.91 18.41 3.93
C LEU A 214 -2.13 18.60 5.43
N ASP A 215 -3.20 19.28 5.81
CA ASP A 215 -3.52 19.52 7.23
C ASP A 215 -3.80 18.20 7.96
N GLN A 216 -4.65 17.34 7.39
CA GLN A 216 -4.93 16.00 7.95
C GLN A 216 -3.66 15.17 8.06
N MET A 217 -2.85 15.12 6.98
CA MET A 217 -1.60 14.38 6.94
C MET A 217 -0.60 14.90 7.99
N THR A 218 -0.46 16.22 8.10
CA THR A 218 0.41 16.89 9.08
C THR A 218 -0.03 16.62 10.52
N LYS A 219 -1.33 16.62 10.78
CA LYS A 219 -1.87 16.31 12.12
C LYS A 219 -1.46 14.91 12.57
N LEU A 220 -1.68 13.91 11.72
CA LEU A 220 -1.29 12.53 12.00
C LEU A 220 0.23 12.38 12.13
N TYR A 221 1.00 13.01 11.24
CA TYR A 221 2.45 12.99 11.30
C TYR A 221 3.01 13.58 12.60
N LYS A 222 2.44 14.70 13.10
CA LYS A 222 2.83 15.26 14.39
C LYS A 222 2.46 14.36 15.57
N LEU A 223 1.33 13.66 15.49
CA LEU A 223 0.94 12.71 16.53
C LEU A 223 1.89 11.50 16.58
N SER A 224 2.29 10.97 15.42
CA SER A 224 3.20 9.82 15.36
C SER A 224 4.65 10.11 15.81
N LYS A 225 5.00 11.37 16.06
CA LYS A 225 6.33 11.78 16.57
C LYS A 225 6.39 11.95 18.09
N LYS A 226 5.28 11.80 18.78
CA LYS A 226 5.22 11.88 20.24
C LYS A 226 5.50 10.54 20.90
#